data_f9c51c10c916c4ef0b4cc25773b97a8d
#
_entry.id   f9c51c10c916c4ef0b4cc25773b97a8d
#
_cell.length_a   1.000
_cell.length_b   1.000
_cell.length_c   1.000
_cell.angle_alpha   90.00
_cell.angle_beta   90.00
_cell.angle_gamma   90.00
#
_symmetry.space_group_name_H-M   'P 1'
#
loop_
_entity.id
_entity.type
_entity.pdbx_description
1 polymer ?
#
loop_
_entity_poly.entity_id
_entity_poly.type
_entity_poly.pdbx_seq_one_letter_code
_entity_poly.pdbx_strand_id
1 'polypeptide(L)'
;NRFGMAIDLDLCNGCGKFILACNVENNVPLVPAEDAGRGRFMHWVEMRGGAPLMCAHCGKAPCERVCPTGAANHTPDGLSAMMYKRCTGSRFCGANCPVQARKFNFNDARKLGLARQFNKEVPLRDKGVMEKCSLCLHRLQNDRLKFKTSLTVGETAEEWRGRGVKTACAEACPKN
;
A
#
# COMPACT_ATOMS: atom_id res chain seq x y z
N ASN A 1 11.21 -3.35 14.66
CA ASN A 1 9.81 -2.91 14.82
C ASN A 1 8.93 -3.63 13.82
N ARG A 2 7.67 -3.90 14.17
CA ARG A 2 6.66 -4.38 13.24
C ARG A 2 5.45 -3.47 13.34
N PHE A 3 4.96 -3.05 12.20
CA PHE A 3 3.74 -2.27 12.10
C PHE A 3 2.56 -3.18 11.79
N GLY A 4 1.41 -2.89 12.36
CA GLY A 4 0.16 -3.58 12.11
C GLY A 4 -1.00 -2.60 12.11
N MET A 5 -2.15 -3.06 11.66
CA MET A 5 -3.40 -2.31 11.72
C MET A 5 -4.43 -3.18 12.43
N ALA A 6 -5.04 -2.65 13.47
CA ALA A 6 -6.22 -3.22 14.09
C ALA A 6 -7.47 -2.56 13.49
N ILE A 7 -8.46 -3.36 13.16
CA ILE A 7 -9.74 -2.88 12.64
C ILE A 7 -10.83 -3.43 13.56
N ASP A 8 -11.54 -2.54 14.23
CA ASP A 8 -12.69 -2.89 15.05
C ASP A 8 -13.90 -3.05 14.12
N LEU A 9 -14.36 -4.28 13.98
CA LEU A 9 -15.47 -4.62 13.08
C LEU A 9 -16.83 -4.23 13.68
N ASP A 10 -16.95 -4.13 14.99
CA ASP A 10 -18.20 -3.73 15.65
C ASP A 10 -18.48 -2.23 15.45
N LEU A 11 -17.42 -1.44 15.32
CA LEU A 11 -17.50 -0.01 14.99
C LEU A 11 -17.59 0.26 13.49
N CYS A 12 -17.29 -0.72 12.64
CA CYS A 12 -17.25 -0.55 11.20
C CYS A 12 -18.66 -0.48 10.59
N ASN A 13 -19.01 0.66 10.01
CA ASN A 13 -20.29 0.86 9.33
C ASN A 13 -20.23 0.63 7.79
N GLY A 14 -19.13 0.12 7.27
CA GLY A 14 -18.97 -0.17 5.84
C GLY A 14 -18.95 1.05 4.91
N CYS A 15 -18.68 2.27 5.40
CA CYS A 15 -18.81 3.52 4.64
C CYS A 15 -17.87 3.64 3.41
N GLY A 16 -16.85 2.80 3.27
CA GLY A 16 -15.93 2.80 2.13
C GLY A 16 -14.98 4.00 2.02
N LYS A 17 -15.03 5.00 2.90
CA LYS A 17 -14.18 6.19 2.86
C LYS A 17 -12.69 5.85 2.82
N PHE A 18 -12.29 4.79 3.48
CA PHE A 18 -10.91 4.30 3.50
C PHE A 18 -10.40 3.89 2.10
N ILE A 19 -11.29 3.43 1.19
CA ILE A 19 -10.92 3.07 -0.18
C ILE A 19 -10.52 4.32 -0.94
N LEU A 20 -11.36 5.36 -0.89
CA LEU A 20 -11.07 6.63 -1.54
C LEU A 20 -9.80 7.28 -1.00
N ALA A 21 -9.66 7.35 0.33
CA ALA A 21 -8.46 7.90 0.96
C ALA A 21 -7.19 7.14 0.55
N CYS A 22 -7.24 5.81 0.51
CA CYS A 22 -6.12 4.99 0.05
C CYS A 22 -5.77 5.27 -1.42
N ASN A 23 -6.78 5.40 -2.27
CA ASN A 23 -6.58 5.65 -3.71
C ASN A 23 -5.93 7.02 -3.96
N VAL A 24 -6.40 8.06 -3.27
CA VAL A 24 -5.84 9.41 -3.37
C VAL A 24 -4.42 9.46 -2.82
N GLU A 25 -4.22 8.94 -1.61
CA GLU A 25 -2.93 8.97 -0.92
C GLU A 25 -1.83 8.22 -1.69
N ASN A 26 -2.18 7.08 -2.27
CA ASN A 26 -1.21 6.20 -2.92
C ASN A 26 -1.26 6.30 -4.45
N ASN A 27 -1.95 7.27 -5.02
CA ASN A 27 -2.12 7.43 -6.47
C ASN A 27 -2.56 6.11 -7.14
N VAL A 28 -3.49 5.39 -6.53
CA VAL A 28 -3.99 4.13 -7.10
C VAL A 28 -4.74 4.45 -8.39
N PRO A 29 -4.46 3.77 -9.50
CA PRO A 29 -5.09 4.06 -10.77
C PRO A 29 -6.61 3.92 -10.71
N LEU A 30 -7.31 4.90 -11.28
CA LEU A 30 -8.75 4.80 -11.50
C LEU A 30 -9.01 3.83 -12.65
N VAL A 31 -9.87 2.85 -12.41
CA VAL A 31 -10.20 1.82 -13.38
C VAL A 31 -11.49 2.21 -14.11
N PRO A 32 -11.50 2.25 -15.45
CA PRO A 32 -12.71 2.47 -16.23
C PRO A 32 -13.78 1.41 -15.91
N ALA A 33 -15.05 1.76 -16.05
CA ALA A 33 -16.18 0.87 -15.76
C ALA A 33 -16.10 -0.45 -16.54
N GLU A 34 -15.65 -0.40 -17.81
CA GLU A 34 -15.43 -1.57 -18.65
C GLU A 34 -14.40 -2.54 -18.04
N ASP A 35 -13.25 -2.03 -17.57
CA ASP A 35 -12.23 -2.86 -16.95
C ASP A 35 -12.68 -3.34 -15.57
N ALA A 36 -13.44 -2.55 -14.82
CA ALA A 36 -14.05 -2.97 -13.57
C ALA A 36 -15.00 -4.15 -13.78
N GLY A 37 -15.84 -4.10 -14.83
CA GLY A 37 -16.72 -5.21 -15.22
C GLY A 37 -15.95 -6.50 -15.60
N ARG A 38 -14.69 -6.38 -16.00
CA ARG A 38 -13.78 -7.51 -16.26
C ARG A 38 -13.02 -7.99 -15.02
N GLY A 39 -13.33 -7.46 -13.82
CA GLY A 39 -12.65 -7.80 -12.57
C GLY A 39 -11.26 -7.20 -12.41
N ARG A 40 -10.88 -6.18 -13.20
CA ARG A 40 -9.57 -5.53 -13.17
C ARG A 40 -9.49 -4.41 -12.13
N PHE A 41 -9.98 -4.66 -10.94
CA PHE A 41 -9.96 -3.69 -9.84
C PHE A 41 -8.54 -3.38 -9.36
N MET A 42 -8.30 -2.12 -8.98
CA MET A 42 -6.98 -1.66 -8.51
C MET A 42 -6.97 -1.24 -7.04
N HIS A 43 -8.11 -1.29 -6.34
CA HIS A 43 -8.15 -0.89 -4.93
C HIS A 43 -7.19 -1.73 -4.08
N TRP A 44 -6.32 -1.07 -3.32
CA TRP A 44 -5.37 -1.72 -2.42
C TRP A 44 -6.01 -2.17 -1.11
N VAL A 45 -7.10 -1.52 -0.75
CA VAL A 45 -8.00 -1.88 0.36
C VAL A 45 -9.39 -2.00 -0.22
N GLU A 46 -10.09 -3.05 0.10
CA GLU A 46 -11.45 -3.32 -0.40
C GLU A 46 -12.33 -3.90 0.71
N MET A 47 -13.65 -3.74 0.59
CA MET A 47 -14.59 -4.44 1.44
C MET A 47 -14.77 -5.86 0.92
N ARG A 48 -14.55 -6.85 1.78
CA ARG A 48 -14.79 -8.26 1.45
C ARG A 48 -15.37 -8.98 2.66
N GLY A 49 -16.52 -9.61 2.47
CA GLY A 49 -17.23 -10.29 3.56
C GLY A 49 -17.61 -9.38 4.73
N GLY A 50 -17.92 -8.10 4.45
CA GLY A 50 -18.28 -7.13 5.49
C GLY A 50 -17.10 -6.47 6.21
N ALA A 51 -15.87 -6.83 5.89
CA ALA A 51 -14.66 -6.30 6.53
C ALA A 51 -13.71 -5.64 5.53
N PRO A 52 -12.97 -4.58 5.94
CA PRO A 52 -11.86 -4.06 5.15
C PRO A 52 -10.74 -5.09 5.01
N LEU A 53 -10.34 -5.40 3.78
CA LEU A 53 -9.26 -6.33 3.48
C LEU A 53 -8.17 -5.65 2.71
N MET A 54 -6.93 -5.89 3.12
CA MET A 54 -5.72 -5.35 2.49
C MET A 54 -4.56 -6.35 2.62
N CYS A 55 -3.36 -5.95 2.17
CA CYS A 55 -2.16 -6.74 2.41
C CYS A 55 -1.91 -6.91 3.92
N ALA A 56 -1.81 -8.16 4.37
CA ALA A 56 -1.53 -8.49 5.77
C ALA A 56 -0.05 -8.33 6.16
N HIS A 57 0.82 -7.89 5.24
CA HIS A 57 2.26 -7.73 5.48
C HIS A 57 2.90 -8.96 6.17
N CYS A 58 2.58 -10.16 5.66
CA CYS A 58 2.99 -11.45 6.23
C CYS A 58 4.49 -11.52 6.48
N GLY A 59 4.91 -11.96 7.67
CA GLY A 59 6.34 -12.07 8.03
C GLY A 59 7.12 -13.10 7.19
N LYS A 60 6.45 -14.17 6.75
CA LYS A 60 6.97 -15.16 5.78
C LYS A 60 6.15 -15.13 4.51
N ALA A 61 6.22 -14.00 3.80
CA ALA A 61 5.36 -13.69 2.68
C ALA A 61 5.55 -14.66 1.49
N PRO A 62 4.56 -15.49 1.15
CA PRO A 62 4.67 -16.42 0.02
C PRO A 62 4.86 -15.67 -1.30
N CYS A 63 4.30 -14.48 -1.42
CA CYS A 63 4.41 -13.63 -2.60
C CYS A 63 5.85 -13.15 -2.89
N GLU A 64 6.72 -13.11 -1.90
CA GLU A 64 8.13 -12.73 -2.07
C GLU A 64 8.96 -13.90 -2.59
N ARG A 65 8.66 -15.11 -2.12
CA ARG A 65 9.37 -16.34 -2.53
C ARG A 65 9.19 -16.66 -4.02
N VAL A 66 8.06 -16.29 -4.59
CA VAL A 66 7.74 -16.57 -5.99
C VAL A 66 8.03 -15.39 -6.93
N CYS A 67 8.59 -14.30 -6.41
CA CYS A 67 8.92 -13.16 -7.24
C CYS A 67 10.25 -13.37 -7.96
N PRO A 68 10.26 -13.51 -9.30
CA PRO A 68 11.49 -13.85 -10.03
C PRO A 68 12.54 -12.74 -10.01
N THR A 69 12.14 -11.50 -9.76
CA THR A 69 13.00 -10.32 -9.80
C THR A 69 13.31 -9.73 -8.43
N GLY A 70 12.77 -10.33 -7.34
CA GLY A 70 12.88 -9.76 -6.01
C GLY A 70 12.20 -8.40 -5.85
N ALA A 71 11.25 -8.07 -6.74
CA ALA A 71 10.47 -6.83 -6.64
C ALA A 71 9.56 -6.81 -5.40
N ALA A 72 9.06 -7.98 -4.99
CA ALA A 72 8.36 -8.13 -3.71
C ALA A 72 9.39 -8.48 -2.63
N ASN A 73 9.52 -7.67 -1.61
CA ASN A 73 10.52 -7.81 -0.56
C ASN A 73 10.05 -7.24 0.78
N HIS A 74 10.78 -7.52 1.85
CA HIS A 74 10.59 -6.89 3.15
C HIS A 74 11.49 -5.68 3.34
N THR A 75 10.93 -4.66 4.01
CA THR A 75 11.73 -3.58 4.57
C THR A 75 12.36 -4.03 5.90
N PRO A 76 13.42 -3.34 6.37
CA PRO A 76 13.98 -3.60 7.70
C PRO A 76 12.96 -3.48 8.84
N ASP A 77 11.90 -2.69 8.63
CA ASP A 77 10.82 -2.48 9.58
C ASP A 77 9.73 -3.59 9.52
N GLY A 78 9.98 -4.67 8.74
CA GLY A 78 9.10 -5.83 8.65
C GLY A 78 7.86 -5.62 7.76
N LEU A 79 7.81 -4.56 6.95
CA LEU A 79 6.74 -4.35 5.99
C LEU A 79 7.05 -5.05 4.67
N SER A 80 6.08 -5.79 4.14
CA SER A 80 6.15 -6.28 2.77
C SER A 80 6.02 -5.09 1.81
N ALA A 81 7.02 -4.86 1.00
CA ALA A 81 7.12 -3.73 0.06
C ALA A 81 7.13 -4.18 -1.40
N MET A 82 7.09 -3.22 -2.30
CA MET A 82 7.22 -3.44 -3.74
C MET A 82 8.24 -2.46 -4.33
N MET A 83 9.25 -3.00 -5.00
CA MET A 83 10.15 -2.23 -5.86
C MET A 83 9.60 -2.23 -7.29
N TYR A 84 8.75 -1.25 -7.61
CA TYR A 84 8.01 -1.21 -8.88
C TYR A 84 8.92 -1.27 -10.10
N LYS A 85 10.10 -0.63 -10.07
CA LYS A 85 11.08 -0.65 -11.16
C LYS A 85 11.69 -2.03 -11.45
N ARG A 86 11.60 -2.96 -10.50
CA ARG A 86 12.05 -4.36 -10.68
C ARG A 86 10.92 -5.28 -11.12
N CYS A 87 9.67 -4.82 -11.02
CA CYS A 87 8.52 -5.67 -11.30
C CYS A 87 8.35 -5.88 -12.81
N THR A 88 8.40 -7.13 -13.24
CA THR A 88 8.15 -7.55 -14.63
C THR A 88 6.71 -7.99 -14.88
N GLY A 89 5.85 -7.93 -13.86
CA GLY A 89 4.43 -8.25 -14.00
C GLY A 89 4.12 -9.74 -14.20
N SER A 90 4.99 -10.65 -13.77
CA SER A 90 4.79 -12.10 -13.88
C SER A 90 3.54 -12.63 -13.16
N ARG A 91 2.96 -11.85 -12.24
CA ARG A 91 1.74 -12.12 -11.45
C ARG A 91 1.81 -13.29 -10.47
N PHE A 92 2.91 -14.04 -10.42
CA PHE A 92 3.05 -15.16 -9.47
C PHE A 92 2.79 -14.76 -8.02
N CYS A 93 3.21 -13.54 -7.63
CA CYS A 93 2.96 -13.01 -6.30
C CYS A 93 1.47 -12.77 -6.01
N GLY A 94 0.66 -12.48 -7.02
CA GLY A 94 -0.79 -12.36 -6.90
C GLY A 94 -1.45 -13.72 -6.73
N ALA A 95 -1.06 -14.70 -7.55
CA ALA A 95 -1.57 -16.07 -7.50
C ALA A 95 -1.26 -16.76 -6.15
N ASN A 96 -0.10 -16.45 -5.57
CA ASN A 96 0.33 -17.02 -4.27
C ASN A 96 -0.08 -16.18 -3.04
N CYS A 97 -0.84 -15.09 -3.23
CA CYS A 97 -1.32 -14.29 -2.10
C CYS A 97 -2.59 -14.91 -1.49
N PRO A 98 -2.57 -15.40 -0.24
CA PRO A 98 -3.72 -16.07 0.37
C PRO A 98 -4.92 -15.14 0.55
N VAL A 99 -4.67 -13.83 0.68
CA VAL A 99 -5.73 -12.80 0.83
C VAL A 99 -6.02 -12.05 -0.48
N GLN A 100 -5.39 -12.44 -1.60
CA GLN A 100 -5.58 -11.84 -2.92
C GLN A 100 -5.42 -10.30 -2.96
N ALA A 101 -4.55 -9.77 -2.09
CA ALA A 101 -4.36 -8.33 -1.91
C ALA A 101 -3.42 -7.69 -2.96
N ARG A 102 -2.99 -8.44 -3.97
CA ARG A 102 -2.10 -7.94 -5.02
C ARG A 102 -2.85 -7.74 -6.32
N LYS A 103 -2.80 -6.52 -6.83
CA LYS A 103 -3.51 -6.09 -8.04
C LYS A 103 -2.51 -5.90 -9.18
N PHE A 104 -2.87 -6.33 -10.37
CA PHE A 104 -2.06 -6.08 -11.56
C PHE A 104 -2.52 -4.78 -12.22
N ASN A 105 -1.59 -3.87 -12.47
CA ASN A 105 -1.90 -2.60 -13.09
C ASN A 105 -2.00 -2.73 -14.61
N PHE A 106 -3.20 -2.61 -15.12
CA PHE A 106 -3.50 -2.59 -16.56
C PHE A 106 -3.47 -1.17 -17.13
N ASN A 107 -3.39 -0.14 -16.28
CA ASN A 107 -3.51 1.27 -16.68
C ASN A 107 -2.14 1.87 -16.97
N ASP A 108 -2.05 2.62 -18.07
CA ASP A 108 -0.85 3.37 -18.43
C ASP A 108 -0.93 4.79 -17.83
N ALA A 109 -0.14 5.05 -16.80
CA ALA A 109 -0.12 6.35 -16.13
C ALA A 109 0.29 7.48 -17.09
N ARG A 110 1.11 7.21 -18.10
CA ARG A 110 1.55 8.19 -19.10
C ARG A 110 0.40 8.70 -19.96
N LYS A 111 -0.58 7.84 -20.24
CA LYS A 111 -1.79 8.22 -21.00
C LYS A 111 -2.76 9.04 -20.17
N LEU A 112 -2.71 8.89 -18.85
CA LEU A 112 -3.62 9.58 -17.93
C LEU A 112 -3.13 10.98 -17.52
N GLY A 113 -1.86 11.29 -17.81
CA GLY A 113 -1.20 12.55 -17.47
C GLY A 113 -0.95 12.75 -15.96
N LEU A 114 -0.09 13.71 -15.64
CA LEU A 114 0.25 14.08 -14.25
C LEU A 114 -0.93 14.67 -13.47
N ALA A 115 -1.99 15.09 -14.15
CA ALA A 115 -3.21 15.62 -13.52
C ALA A 115 -3.89 14.61 -12.57
N ARG A 116 -3.52 13.34 -12.63
CA ARG A 116 -4.02 12.27 -11.74
C ARG A 116 -3.04 11.87 -10.65
N GLN A 117 -1.96 12.57 -10.47
CA GLN A 117 -1.07 12.43 -9.32
C GLN A 117 -1.58 13.31 -8.18
N PHE A 118 -2.44 12.75 -7.33
CA PHE A 118 -3.02 13.45 -6.18
C PHE A 118 -1.98 13.71 -5.09
N ASN A 119 -1.11 12.73 -4.84
CA ASN A 119 0.00 12.85 -3.90
C ASN A 119 1.34 12.91 -4.64
N LYS A 120 2.03 14.05 -4.56
CA LYS A 120 3.32 14.26 -5.23
C LYS A 120 4.46 13.42 -4.64
N GLU A 121 4.34 12.98 -3.40
CA GLU A 121 5.34 12.16 -2.71
C GLU A 121 5.32 10.70 -3.17
N VAL A 122 4.22 10.27 -3.78
CA VAL A 122 4.05 8.89 -4.26
C VAL A 122 4.09 8.86 -5.78
N PRO A 123 5.04 8.14 -6.39
CA PRO A 123 5.15 8.09 -7.84
C PRO A 123 3.96 7.37 -8.47
N LEU A 124 3.58 7.78 -9.67
CA LEU A 124 2.69 7.01 -10.52
C LEU A 124 3.40 5.73 -10.97
N ARG A 125 2.66 4.62 -11.02
CA ARG A 125 3.19 3.34 -11.49
C ARG A 125 2.77 3.08 -12.92
N ASP A 126 3.67 2.47 -13.67
CA ASP A 126 3.42 2.09 -15.05
C ASP A 126 2.53 0.86 -15.17
N LYS A 127 1.94 0.71 -16.36
CA LYS A 127 1.26 -0.52 -16.75
C LYS A 127 2.20 -1.73 -16.63
N GLY A 128 1.67 -2.84 -16.15
CA GLY A 128 2.40 -4.10 -16.10
C GLY A 128 3.06 -4.41 -14.77
N VAL A 129 2.90 -3.56 -13.75
CA VAL A 129 3.41 -3.87 -12.40
C VAL A 129 2.33 -4.42 -11.49
N MET A 130 2.75 -5.14 -10.45
CA MET A 130 1.86 -5.57 -9.37
C MET A 130 1.86 -4.53 -8.26
N GLU A 131 0.68 -4.14 -7.81
CA GLU A 131 0.48 -3.18 -6.74
C GLU A 131 -0.22 -3.80 -5.52
N LYS A 132 -0.02 -3.21 -4.36
CA LYS A 132 -0.67 -3.63 -3.12
C LYS A 132 -0.54 -2.56 -2.05
N CYS A 133 -1.29 -2.68 -0.96
CA CYS A 133 -1.15 -1.83 0.21
C CYS A 133 0.30 -1.82 0.70
N SER A 134 0.85 -0.63 0.90
CA SER A 134 2.20 -0.38 1.43
C SER A 134 2.19 0.00 2.91
N LEU A 135 1.02 0.04 3.56
CA LEU A 135 0.80 0.62 4.88
C LEU A 135 1.24 2.10 4.95
N CYS A 136 1.03 2.83 3.86
CA CYS A 136 1.49 4.22 3.68
C CYS A 136 2.99 4.40 4.03
N LEU A 137 3.84 3.51 3.49
CA LEU A 137 5.28 3.45 3.76
C LEU A 137 5.97 4.82 3.61
N HIS A 138 5.53 5.65 2.66
CA HIS A 138 6.06 7.01 2.46
C HIS A 138 5.83 7.89 3.71
N ARG A 139 4.68 7.80 4.39
CA ARG A 139 4.43 8.52 5.64
C ARG A 139 5.37 8.08 6.75
N LEU A 140 5.60 6.77 6.89
CA LEU A 140 6.56 6.23 7.85
C LEU A 140 7.99 6.67 7.54
N GLN A 141 8.36 6.71 6.27
CA GLN A 141 9.68 7.17 5.83
C GLN A 141 9.88 8.66 6.09
N ASN A 142 8.88 9.48 5.80
CA ASN A 142 8.91 10.91 6.07
C ASN A 142 9.00 11.21 7.56
N ASP A 143 8.23 10.53 8.39
CA ASP A 143 8.31 10.66 9.84
C ASP A 143 9.70 10.25 10.37
N ARG A 144 10.22 9.13 9.89
CA ARG A 144 11.56 8.69 10.23
C ARG A 144 12.64 9.68 9.81
N LEU A 145 12.48 10.31 8.64
CA LEU A 145 13.41 11.35 8.18
C LEU A 145 13.35 12.57 9.09
N LYS A 146 12.15 13.05 9.43
CA LYS A 146 11.97 14.17 10.38
C LYS A 146 12.61 13.86 11.73
N PHE A 147 12.39 12.66 12.26
CA PHE A 147 13.02 12.21 13.50
C PHE A 147 14.55 12.26 13.38
N LYS A 148 15.13 11.71 12.31
CA LYS A 148 16.59 11.75 12.09
C LYS A 148 17.14 13.16 12.01
N THR A 149 16.42 14.09 11.41
CA THR A 149 16.86 15.48 11.30
C THR A 149 16.69 16.28 12.62
N SER A 150 15.89 15.78 13.56
CA SER A 150 15.71 16.37 14.88
C SER A 150 16.67 15.80 15.94
N LEU A 151 17.46 14.77 15.63
CA LEU A 151 18.40 14.17 16.56
C LEU A 151 19.50 15.15 16.95
N THR A 152 19.79 15.20 18.24
CA THR A 152 20.93 15.92 18.82
C THR A 152 22.16 15.01 18.94
N VAL A 153 23.31 15.59 19.25
CA VAL A 153 24.55 14.85 19.45
C VAL A 153 24.39 13.85 20.60
N GLY A 154 24.54 12.56 20.29
CA GLY A 154 24.41 11.45 21.26
C GLY A 154 23.14 10.62 21.15
N GLU A 155 22.13 11.09 20.41
CA GLU A 155 20.90 10.33 20.14
C GLU A 155 21.08 9.42 18.93
N THR A 156 20.41 8.24 18.91
CA THR A 156 20.49 7.29 17.83
C THR A 156 19.17 7.16 17.04
N ALA A 157 19.28 6.95 15.74
CA ALA A 157 18.12 6.72 14.88
C ALA A 157 17.37 5.39 15.17
N GLU A 158 17.95 4.53 16.03
CA GLU A 158 17.35 3.26 16.43
C GLU A 158 16.16 3.45 17.39
N GLU A 159 16.04 4.60 18.02
CA GLU A 159 14.94 4.93 18.94
C GLU A 159 13.63 5.25 18.23
N TRP A 160 13.67 5.50 16.94
CA TRP A 160 12.46 5.77 16.18
C TRP A 160 11.48 4.58 16.23
N ARG A 161 10.23 4.87 16.52
CA ARG A 161 9.15 3.87 16.68
C ARG A 161 7.96 4.10 15.74
N GLY A 162 7.93 5.20 14.99
CA GLY A 162 6.79 5.57 14.14
C GLY A 162 5.49 5.82 14.92
N ARG A 163 5.61 6.20 16.20
CA ARG A 163 4.44 6.48 17.05
C ARG A 163 3.68 7.69 16.52
N GLY A 164 2.37 7.57 16.40
CA GLY A 164 1.51 8.66 15.93
C GLY A 164 1.35 8.74 14.41
N VAL A 165 2.11 7.98 13.62
CA VAL A 165 1.91 7.92 12.17
C VAL A 165 0.66 7.11 11.87
N LYS A 166 -0.34 7.75 11.28
CA LYS A 166 -1.56 7.09 10.82
C LYS A 166 -1.54 6.86 9.31
N THR A 167 -2.09 5.75 8.88
CA THR A 167 -2.33 5.51 7.45
C THR A 167 -3.51 6.35 6.98
N ALA A 168 -3.56 6.71 5.69
CA ALA A 168 -4.65 7.52 5.14
C ALA A 168 -6.02 6.84 5.33
N CYS A 169 -6.08 5.52 5.22
CA CYS A 169 -7.32 4.78 5.45
C CYS A 169 -7.78 4.82 6.92
N ALA A 170 -6.85 4.84 7.88
CA ALA A 170 -7.18 5.01 9.29
C ALA A 170 -7.66 6.44 9.57
N GLU A 171 -6.97 7.48 9.07
CA GLU A 171 -7.39 8.87 9.22
C GLU A 171 -8.77 9.16 8.65
N ALA A 172 -9.11 8.53 7.51
CA ALA A 172 -10.41 8.73 6.88
C ALA A 172 -11.56 7.99 7.59
N CYS A 173 -11.25 7.15 8.57
CA CYS A 173 -12.28 6.42 9.32
C CYS A 173 -12.99 7.37 10.30
N PRO A 174 -14.33 7.55 10.19
CA PRO A 174 -15.06 8.44 11.08
C PRO A 174 -15.20 7.92 12.51
N LYS A 175 -14.76 6.70 12.76
CA LYS A 175 -14.79 6.01 14.05
C LYS A 175 -13.40 5.81 14.65
N ASN A 176 -12.37 6.45 14.06
CA ASN A 176 -10.99 6.37 14.53
C ASN A 176 -10.70 7.39 15.65
#